data_046ba5d6d8f6367b52976bce2e7ba523
#
_entry.id   046ba5d6d8f6367b52976bce2e7ba523
#
_cell.length_a   1.000
_cell.length_b   1.000
_cell.length_c   1.000
_cell.angle_alpha   90.00
_cell.angle_beta   90.00
_cell.angle_gamma   90.00
#
_symmetry.space_group_name_H-M   'P 1'
#
loop_
_entity.id
_entity.type
_entity.pdbx_description
1 polymer ?
#
loop_
_entity_poly.entity_id
_entity_poly.type
_entity_poly.pdbx_seq_one_letter_code
_entity_poly.pdbx_strand_id
1 'polypeptide(L)'
;MIINTVRPQHPETETLKQQLSEKYDIPVLALSVEGMREADVYQVLREALYEFPVLEVNVNLPNWVMVLRENHWLRESYQEAVRDTVKDIKRLRDVDRVVQQFSEYDFIDEARLAGIEMGQGIAEIDLYAPDELYDQILKEVVGVEIRGKDHLLQLMQDFAYAKAEYDQIADALRMVKQTGYGIAAPSLSDMSLDEPEIIRQGSRFGRAT
;
A
#
# COMPACT_ATOMS: atom_id res chain seq x y z
N MET A 1 15.07 -17.05 -28.76
CA MET A 1 15.73 -17.75 -29.94
C MET A 1 16.96 -18.50 -29.45
N ILE A 2 17.31 -19.61 -30.06
CA ILE A 2 18.52 -20.39 -29.69
C ILE A 2 19.48 -20.41 -30.86
N ILE A 3 20.74 -20.02 -30.60
CA ILE A 3 21.86 -20.26 -31.53
C ILE A 3 22.56 -21.54 -31.10
N ASN A 4 22.48 -22.56 -31.90
CA ASN A 4 23.22 -23.81 -31.65
C ASN A 4 24.68 -23.64 -32.10
N THR A 5 25.62 -23.67 -31.16
CA THR A 5 27.05 -23.50 -31.44
C THR A 5 27.90 -24.26 -30.42
N VAL A 6 28.99 -24.84 -30.90
CA VAL A 6 29.98 -25.52 -30.05
C VAL A 6 30.86 -24.52 -29.26
N ARG A 7 30.80 -23.23 -29.59
CA ARG A 7 31.57 -22.18 -28.94
C ARG A 7 30.67 -21.04 -28.52
N PRO A 8 29.80 -21.21 -27.48
CA PRO A 8 28.83 -20.20 -27.06
C PRO A 8 29.44 -18.87 -26.67
N GLN A 9 30.64 -18.88 -26.09
CA GLN A 9 31.35 -17.68 -25.58
C GLN A 9 32.31 -17.03 -26.61
N HIS A 10 32.26 -17.45 -27.90
CA HIS A 10 33.11 -16.84 -28.91
C HIS A 10 32.62 -15.43 -29.26
N PRO A 11 33.54 -14.43 -29.45
CA PRO A 11 33.15 -13.04 -29.74
C PRO A 11 32.18 -12.89 -30.91
N GLU A 12 32.36 -13.65 -31.98
CA GLU A 12 31.45 -13.64 -33.13
C GLU A 12 30.05 -14.12 -32.77
N THR A 13 29.94 -15.11 -31.86
CA THR A 13 28.66 -15.62 -31.38
C THR A 13 27.94 -14.59 -30.55
N GLU A 14 28.66 -13.87 -29.66
CA GLU A 14 28.09 -12.78 -28.86
C GLU A 14 27.63 -11.62 -29.75
N THR A 15 28.41 -11.23 -30.77
CA THR A 15 28.01 -10.22 -31.74
C THR A 15 26.73 -10.62 -32.48
N LEU A 16 26.66 -11.87 -32.96
CA LEU A 16 25.49 -12.39 -33.64
C LEU A 16 24.26 -12.44 -32.72
N LYS A 17 24.44 -12.87 -31.47
CA LYS A 17 23.42 -12.89 -30.43
C LYS A 17 22.82 -11.51 -30.21
N GLN A 18 23.68 -10.48 -30.07
CA GLN A 18 23.25 -9.11 -29.88
C GLN A 18 22.50 -8.56 -31.10
N GLN A 19 23.01 -8.77 -32.32
CA GLN A 19 22.33 -8.36 -33.55
C GLN A 19 20.95 -8.99 -33.71
N LEU A 20 20.83 -10.28 -33.40
CA LEU A 20 19.55 -10.98 -33.49
C LEU A 20 18.57 -10.53 -32.41
N SER A 21 19.05 -10.28 -31.18
CA SER A 21 18.23 -9.77 -30.10
C SER A 21 17.67 -8.39 -30.42
N GLU A 22 18.51 -7.48 -30.91
CA GLU A 22 18.08 -6.14 -31.33
C GLU A 22 17.12 -6.16 -32.54
N LYS A 23 17.39 -7.03 -33.51
CA LYS A 23 16.59 -7.10 -34.73
C LYS A 23 15.17 -7.66 -34.50
N TYR A 24 15.03 -8.62 -33.60
CA TYR A 24 13.76 -9.34 -33.39
C TYR A 24 13.08 -9.00 -32.08
N ASP A 25 13.71 -8.21 -31.21
CA ASP A 25 13.22 -7.85 -29.87
C ASP A 25 12.83 -9.10 -29.03
N ILE A 26 13.70 -10.12 -29.08
CA ILE A 26 13.53 -11.37 -28.30
C ILE A 26 14.85 -11.79 -27.67
N PRO A 27 14.84 -12.50 -26.52
CA PRO A 27 16.05 -13.06 -25.94
C PRO A 27 16.67 -14.10 -26.88
N VAL A 28 17.98 -14.02 -27.03
CA VAL A 28 18.77 -14.95 -27.83
C VAL A 28 19.77 -15.65 -26.93
N LEU A 29 19.72 -16.97 -26.89
CA LEU A 29 20.65 -17.80 -26.13
C LEU A 29 21.58 -18.53 -27.07
N ALA A 30 22.87 -18.55 -26.76
CA ALA A 30 23.88 -19.35 -27.49
C ALA A 30 24.24 -20.55 -26.62
N LEU A 31 23.96 -21.75 -27.10
CA LEU A 31 24.26 -22.99 -26.39
C LEU A 31 24.66 -24.09 -27.35
N SER A 32 25.38 -25.09 -26.81
CA SER A 32 25.64 -26.34 -27.52
C SER A 32 24.57 -27.37 -27.19
N VAL A 33 23.74 -27.72 -28.14
CA VAL A 33 22.66 -28.68 -27.93
C VAL A 33 23.22 -30.09 -27.61
N GLU A 34 24.37 -30.47 -28.18
CA GLU A 34 25.03 -31.74 -27.85
C GLU A 34 25.55 -31.82 -26.40
N GLY A 35 25.99 -30.69 -25.84
CA GLY A 35 26.52 -30.59 -24.49
C GLY A 35 25.54 -29.99 -23.48
N MET A 36 24.24 -29.91 -23.82
CA MET A 36 23.22 -29.25 -22.98
C MET A 36 23.07 -29.95 -21.63
N ARG A 37 23.17 -29.18 -20.57
CA ARG A 37 22.95 -29.62 -19.19
C ARG A 37 21.57 -29.21 -18.72
N GLU A 38 21.12 -29.79 -17.63
CA GLU A 38 19.85 -29.45 -16.99
C GLU A 38 19.71 -27.93 -16.71
N ALA A 39 20.77 -27.29 -16.26
CA ALA A 39 20.81 -25.85 -16.03
C ALA A 39 20.54 -25.03 -17.31
N ASP A 40 21.05 -25.49 -18.45
CA ASP A 40 20.85 -24.83 -19.73
C ASP A 40 19.38 -24.95 -20.19
N VAL A 41 18.75 -26.08 -19.90
CA VAL A 41 17.30 -26.27 -20.14
C VAL A 41 16.45 -25.35 -19.29
N TYR A 42 16.75 -25.26 -17.99
CA TYR A 42 16.05 -24.33 -17.11
C TYR A 42 16.23 -22.87 -17.56
N GLN A 43 17.41 -22.49 -18.01
CA GLN A 43 17.64 -21.14 -18.54
C GLN A 43 16.77 -20.87 -19.77
N VAL A 44 16.70 -21.81 -20.72
CA VAL A 44 15.85 -21.68 -21.93
C VAL A 44 14.38 -21.53 -21.54
N LEU A 45 13.91 -22.36 -20.62
CA LEU A 45 12.51 -22.31 -20.15
C LEU A 45 12.22 -20.98 -19.44
N ARG A 46 13.11 -20.52 -18.59
CA ARG A 46 12.97 -19.24 -17.90
C ARG A 46 12.88 -18.08 -18.89
N GLU A 47 13.80 -17.99 -19.84
CA GLU A 47 13.77 -16.95 -20.87
C GLU A 47 12.51 -16.99 -21.72
N ALA A 48 12.01 -18.20 -22.02
CA ALA A 48 10.74 -18.35 -22.73
C ALA A 48 9.55 -17.85 -21.92
N LEU A 49 9.53 -18.12 -20.60
CA LEU A 49 8.48 -17.66 -19.69
C LEU A 49 8.49 -16.13 -19.53
N TYR A 50 9.66 -15.50 -19.50
CA TYR A 50 9.79 -14.03 -19.44
C TYR A 50 9.22 -13.31 -20.67
N GLU A 51 9.05 -14.02 -21.81
CA GLU A 51 8.39 -13.48 -23.01
C GLU A 51 6.85 -13.58 -22.96
N PHE A 52 6.30 -14.22 -21.94
CA PHE A 52 4.85 -14.33 -21.80
C PHE A 52 4.23 -12.96 -21.48
N PRO A 53 3.00 -12.73 -21.96
CA PRO A 53 2.30 -11.48 -21.66
C PRO A 53 2.01 -11.36 -20.16
N VAL A 54 2.09 -10.15 -19.66
CA VAL A 54 1.57 -9.81 -18.33
C VAL A 54 0.06 -9.62 -18.47
N LEU A 55 -0.70 -10.32 -17.63
CA LEU A 55 -2.16 -10.24 -17.57
C LEU A 55 -2.62 -9.32 -16.44
N GLU A 56 -1.86 -9.26 -15.34
CA GLU A 56 -2.19 -8.47 -14.16
C GLU A 56 -0.92 -7.94 -13.50
N VAL A 57 -0.97 -6.70 -13.05
CA VAL A 57 0.08 -6.07 -12.25
C VAL A 57 -0.55 -5.54 -10.97
N ASN A 58 -0.16 -6.14 -9.85
CA ASN A 58 -0.57 -5.71 -8.52
C ASN A 58 0.49 -4.76 -7.95
N VAL A 59 0.12 -3.51 -7.74
CA VAL A 59 1.03 -2.51 -7.15
C VAL A 59 0.56 -2.19 -5.73
N ASN A 60 1.36 -2.58 -4.76
CA ASN A 60 1.10 -2.34 -3.35
C ASN A 60 1.68 -0.99 -2.94
N LEU A 61 0.79 -0.07 -2.56
CA LEU A 61 1.17 1.24 -2.03
C LEU A 61 1.45 1.14 -0.52
N PRO A 62 2.23 2.08 0.06
CA PRO A 62 2.38 2.16 1.51
C PRO A 62 1.00 2.25 2.21
N ASN A 63 0.78 1.43 3.23
CA ASN A 63 -0.53 1.31 3.88
C ASN A 63 -1.09 2.66 4.38
N TRP A 64 -0.23 3.55 4.86
CA TRP A 64 -0.64 4.86 5.35
C TRP A 64 -1.12 5.80 4.23
N VAL A 65 -0.61 5.64 2.99
CA VAL A 65 -1.11 6.38 1.81
C VAL A 65 -2.54 5.97 1.50
N MET A 66 -2.87 4.69 1.68
CA MET A 66 -4.23 4.18 1.44
C MET A 66 -5.28 4.71 2.43
N VAL A 67 -4.85 5.15 3.62
CA VAL A 67 -5.73 5.76 4.64
C VAL A 67 -6.04 7.23 4.33
N LEU A 68 -5.24 7.89 3.47
CA LEU A 68 -5.50 9.27 3.06
C LEU A 68 -6.82 9.37 2.28
N ARG A 69 -7.44 10.55 2.33
CA ARG A 69 -8.66 10.83 1.56
C ARG A 69 -8.40 10.62 0.07
N GLU A 70 -9.44 10.23 -0.67
CA GLU A 70 -9.32 9.95 -2.11
C GLU A 70 -8.82 11.15 -2.92
N ASN A 71 -9.18 12.36 -2.51
CA ASN A 71 -8.75 13.62 -3.13
C ASN A 71 -7.45 14.18 -2.54
N HIS A 72 -6.69 13.41 -1.79
CA HIS A 72 -5.40 13.84 -1.28
C HIS A 72 -4.35 13.80 -2.38
N TRP A 73 -3.61 14.89 -2.55
CA TRP A 73 -2.63 15.05 -3.64
C TRP A 73 -1.64 13.88 -3.74
N LEU A 74 -1.14 13.38 -2.61
CA LEU A 74 -0.17 12.28 -2.59
C LEU A 74 -0.79 10.98 -3.09
N ARG A 75 -2.04 10.67 -2.66
CA ARG A 75 -2.74 9.47 -3.13
C ARG A 75 -3.04 9.53 -4.62
N GLU A 76 -3.43 10.69 -5.14
CA GLU A 76 -3.62 10.92 -6.57
C GLU A 76 -2.31 10.77 -7.34
N SER A 77 -1.20 11.34 -6.83
CA SER A 77 0.13 11.21 -7.44
C SER A 77 0.59 9.76 -7.55
N TYR A 78 0.39 8.95 -6.49
CA TYR A 78 0.69 7.51 -6.57
C TYR A 78 -0.17 6.80 -7.62
N GLN A 79 -1.48 7.09 -7.69
CA GLN A 79 -2.36 6.47 -8.68
C GLN A 79 -1.98 6.86 -10.10
N GLU A 80 -1.57 8.11 -10.32
CA GLU A 80 -1.11 8.59 -11.62
C GLU A 80 0.22 7.94 -12.00
N ALA A 81 1.20 7.91 -11.09
CA ALA A 81 2.49 7.25 -11.30
C ALA A 81 2.30 5.76 -11.67
N VAL A 82 1.47 5.04 -10.92
CA VAL A 82 1.16 3.64 -11.22
C VAL A 82 0.53 3.50 -12.60
N ARG A 83 -0.47 4.33 -12.92
CA ARG A 83 -1.15 4.29 -14.22
C ARG A 83 -0.20 4.57 -15.38
N ASP A 84 0.67 5.54 -15.22
CA ASP A 84 1.59 5.94 -16.29
C ASP A 84 2.70 4.92 -16.52
N THR A 85 3.20 4.34 -15.45
CA THR A 85 4.33 3.40 -15.51
C THR A 85 3.89 2.00 -15.96
N VAL A 86 2.75 1.49 -15.44
CA VAL A 86 2.28 0.12 -15.71
C VAL A 86 1.82 -0.08 -17.14
N LYS A 87 1.33 0.96 -17.83
CA LYS A 87 0.86 0.84 -19.23
C LYS A 87 1.94 0.40 -20.22
N ASP A 88 3.22 0.56 -19.88
CA ASP A 88 4.34 0.16 -20.72
C ASP A 88 4.73 -1.32 -20.55
N ILE A 89 4.12 -2.03 -19.59
CA ILE A 89 4.33 -3.45 -19.36
C ILE A 89 3.51 -4.25 -20.36
N LYS A 90 4.20 -5.03 -21.20
CA LYS A 90 3.57 -5.96 -22.14
C LYS A 90 3.94 -7.40 -21.84
N ARG A 91 5.17 -7.64 -21.40
CA ARG A 91 5.73 -8.95 -21.12
C ARG A 91 6.36 -8.97 -19.73
N LEU A 92 6.50 -10.15 -19.15
CA LEU A 92 7.11 -10.32 -17.83
C LEU A 92 8.53 -9.71 -17.76
N ARG A 93 9.29 -9.75 -18.84
CA ARG A 93 10.63 -9.13 -18.91
C ARG A 93 10.62 -7.60 -18.77
N ASP A 94 9.48 -6.95 -19.07
CA ASP A 94 9.37 -5.49 -18.99
C ASP A 94 9.22 -5.01 -17.54
N VAL A 95 8.81 -5.91 -16.63
CA VAL A 95 8.50 -5.59 -15.24
C VAL A 95 9.72 -5.01 -14.52
N ASP A 96 10.90 -5.62 -14.65
CA ASP A 96 12.12 -5.14 -13.98
C ASP A 96 12.49 -3.71 -14.39
N ARG A 97 12.32 -3.39 -15.68
CA ARG A 97 12.57 -2.03 -16.19
C ARG A 97 11.57 -1.03 -15.62
N VAL A 98 10.31 -1.42 -15.55
CA VAL A 98 9.23 -0.59 -15.04
C VAL A 98 9.38 -0.34 -13.54
N VAL A 99 9.81 -1.34 -12.78
CA VAL A 99 10.13 -1.16 -11.35
C VAL A 99 11.19 -0.06 -11.16
N GLN A 100 12.21 -0.01 -12.02
CA GLN A 100 13.24 1.04 -11.97
C GLN A 100 12.70 2.45 -12.29
N GLN A 101 11.69 2.56 -13.15
CA GLN A 101 11.08 3.85 -13.50
C GLN A 101 10.34 4.49 -12.31
N PHE A 102 9.83 3.69 -11.38
CA PHE A 102 9.21 4.22 -10.17
C PHE A 102 10.17 5.06 -9.31
N SER A 103 11.48 4.78 -9.37
CA SER A 103 12.49 5.57 -8.65
C SER A 103 12.72 6.98 -9.23
N GLU A 104 12.09 7.32 -10.35
CA GLU A 104 12.12 8.68 -10.92
C GLU A 104 11.16 9.64 -10.19
N TYR A 105 10.24 9.12 -9.36
CA TYR A 105 9.29 9.92 -8.61
C TYR A 105 9.82 10.24 -7.22
N ASP A 106 9.90 11.52 -6.87
CA ASP A 106 10.44 12.00 -5.58
C ASP A 106 9.68 11.47 -4.34
N PHE A 107 8.42 11.07 -4.50
CA PHE A 107 7.59 10.52 -3.42
C PHE A 107 7.69 8.99 -3.29
N ILE A 108 8.53 8.33 -4.10
CA ILE A 108 8.82 6.91 -4.03
C ILE A 108 10.31 6.74 -3.72
N ASP A 109 10.62 6.22 -2.53
CA ASP A 109 12.00 5.94 -2.13
C ASP A 109 12.53 4.69 -2.81
N GLU A 110 11.71 3.64 -2.81
CA GLU A 110 12.08 2.35 -3.38
C GLU A 110 10.87 1.67 -4.00
N ALA A 111 11.10 1.01 -5.13
CA ALA A 111 10.16 0.07 -5.73
C ALA A 111 10.82 -1.31 -5.79
N ARG A 112 10.13 -2.33 -5.32
CA ARG A 112 10.62 -3.71 -5.31
C ARG A 112 9.67 -4.63 -6.06
N LEU A 113 10.23 -5.50 -6.86
CA LEU A 113 9.49 -6.63 -7.39
C LEU A 113 9.29 -7.66 -6.25
N ALA A 114 8.06 -7.76 -5.74
CA ALA A 114 7.71 -8.69 -4.68
C ALA A 114 7.61 -10.13 -5.18
N GLY A 115 7.09 -10.32 -6.41
CA GLY A 115 6.98 -11.63 -7.01
C GLY A 115 6.51 -11.60 -8.46
N ILE A 116 6.75 -12.71 -9.17
CA ILE A 116 6.20 -12.96 -10.50
C ILE A 116 5.60 -14.37 -10.52
N GLU A 117 4.32 -14.48 -10.76
CA GLU A 117 3.64 -15.74 -11.03
C GLU A 117 3.63 -16.00 -12.53
N MET A 118 4.73 -16.57 -13.04
CA MET A 118 4.94 -16.77 -14.49
C MET A 118 3.83 -17.58 -15.14
N GLY A 119 3.25 -18.56 -14.42
CA GLY A 119 2.17 -19.41 -14.94
C GLY A 119 0.84 -18.68 -15.12
N GLN A 120 0.62 -17.59 -14.37
CA GLN A 120 -0.60 -16.78 -14.42
C GLN A 120 -0.38 -15.42 -15.10
N GLY A 121 0.87 -15.04 -15.35
CA GLY A 121 1.20 -13.74 -15.93
C GLY A 121 0.95 -12.57 -14.95
N ILE A 122 1.08 -12.82 -13.64
CA ILE A 122 0.86 -11.83 -12.58
C ILE A 122 2.20 -11.34 -12.07
N ALA A 123 2.36 -10.02 -11.94
CA ALA A 123 3.51 -9.39 -11.29
C ALA A 123 3.05 -8.59 -10.08
N GLU A 124 3.80 -8.67 -8.98
CA GLU A 124 3.57 -7.92 -7.75
C GLU A 124 4.72 -6.96 -7.50
N ILE A 125 4.39 -5.68 -7.30
CA ILE A 125 5.36 -4.60 -7.08
C ILE A 125 5.00 -3.91 -5.77
N ASP A 126 5.96 -3.79 -4.85
CA ASP A 126 5.82 -3.04 -3.61
C ASP A 126 6.49 -1.68 -3.76
N LEU A 127 5.76 -0.60 -3.44
CA LEU A 127 6.27 0.75 -3.41
C LEU A 127 6.47 1.22 -1.97
N TYR A 128 7.61 1.87 -1.73
CA TYR A 128 7.99 2.42 -0.43
C TYR A 128 8.12 3.94 -0.55
N ALA A 129 7.65 4.64 0.47
CA ALA A 129 7.76 6.10 0.55
C ALA A 129 8.94 6.49 1.44
N PRO A 130 9.57 7.67 1.21
CA PRO A 130 10.54 8.23 2.14
C PRO A 130 9.93 8.48 3.53
N ASP A 131 10.71 8.22 4.59
CA ASP A 131 10.25 8.43 5.97
C ASP A 131 9.90 9.90 6.25
N GLU A 132 10.64 10.84 5.64
CA GLU A 132 10.41 12.27 5.76
C GLU A 132 9.04 12.69 5.19
N LEU A 133 8.60 12.00 4.14
CA LEU A 133 7.29 12.26 3.53
C LEU A 133 6.15 11.86 4.46
N TYR A 134 6.30 10.74 5.18
CA TYR A 134 5.33 10.36 6.20
C TYR A 134 5.15 11.42 7.28
N ASP A 135 6.27 11.94 7.81
CA ASP A 135 6.25 12.98 8.84
C ASP A 135 5.62 14.29 8.32
N GLN A 136 5.89 14.64 7.06
CA GLN A 136 5.30 15.82 6.43
C GLN A 136 3.78 15.68 6.29
N ILE A 137 3.31 14.55 5.78
CA ILE A 137 1.88 14.28 5.60
C ILE A 137 1.17 14.17 6.94
N LEU A 138 1.81 13.60 7.95
CA LEU A 138 1.24 13.53 9.29
C LEU A 138 0.99 14.93 9.87
N LYS A 139 1.94 15.87 9.69
CA LYS A 139 1.75 17.28 10.05
C LYS A 139 0.61 17.93 9.28
N GLU A 140 0.52 17.67 7.99
CA GLU A 140 -0.53 18.21 7.11
C GLU A 140 -1.92 17.73 7.55
N VAL A 141 -2.08 16.43 7.78
CA VAL A 141 -3.37 15.80 8.12
C VAL A 141 -3.82 16.14 9.54
N VAL A 142 -2.89 16.15 10.49
CA VAL A 142 -3.18 16.41 11.91
C VAL A 142 -3.30 17.92 12.17
N GLY A 143 -2.63 18.74 11.36
CA GLY A 143 -2.61 20.21 11.54
C GLY A 143 -1.77 20.69 12.73
N VAL A 144 -0.96 19.78 13.32
CA VAL A 144 -0.12 20.06 14.49
C VAL A 144 1.30 19.61 14.23
N GLU A 145 2.29 20.42 14.59
CA GLU A 145 3.69 20.05 14.48
C GLU A 145 4.07 19.03 15.57
N ILE A 146 4.49 17.85 15.14
CA ILE A 146 4.90 16.77 16.05
C ILE A 146 6.39 16.93 16.36
N ARG A 147 6.74 17.07 17.65
CA ARG A 147 8.10 17.36 18.13
C ARG A 147 8.77 16.16 18.79
N GLY A 148 8.46 14.96 18.30
CA GLY A 148 9.04 13.71 18.81
C GLY A 148 7.99 12.71 19.25
N LYS A 149 8.44 11.51 19.64
CA LYS A 149 7.55 10.39 20.01
C LYS A 149 6.75 10.64 21.28
N ASP A 150 7.31 11.37 22.22
CA ASP A 150 6.67 11.81 23.48
C ASP A 150 5.51 12.77 23.20
N HIS A 151 5.73 13.77 22.36
CA HIS A 151 4.69 14.69 21.93
C HIS A 151 3.59 14.01 21.13
N LEU A 152 3.95 13.08 20.24
CA LEU A 152 2.97 12.26 19.51
C LEU A 152 2.09 11.46 20.48
N LEU A 153 2.71 10.81 21.48
CA LEU A 153 1.97 10.02 22.47
C LEU A 153 1.00 10.89 23.26
N GLN A 154 1.43 12.10 23.68
CA GLN A 154 0.57 13.06 24.38
C GLN A 154 -0.61 13.48 23.49
N LEU A 155 -0.37 13.86 22.24
CA LEU A 155 -1.43 14.20 21.29
C LEU A 155 -2.43 13.05 21.09
N MET A 156 -1.95 11.81 21.00
CA MET A 156 -2.83 10.64 20.88
C MET A 156 -3.70 10.45 22.12
N GLN A 157 -3.17 10.70 23.32
CA GLN A 157 -3.96 10.67 24.56
C GLN A 157 -5.02 11.78 24.59
N ASP A 158 -4.64 13.00 24.21
CA ASP A 158 -5.55 14.13 24.13
C ASP A 158 -6.67 13.89 23.11
N PHE A 159 -6.35 13.35 21.95
CA PHE A 159 -7.34 12.97 20.95
C PHE A 159 -8.26 11.83 21.42
N ALA A 160 -7.73 10.84 22.12
CA ALA A 160 -8.53 9.75 22.67
C ALA A 160 -9.53 10.27 23.70
N TYR A 161 -9.09 11.19 24.59
CA TYR A 161 -9.96 11.84 25.56
C TYR A 161 -11.02 12.70 24.87
N ALA A 162 -10.61 13.59 23.97
CA ALA A 162 -11.53 14.44 23.22
C ALA A 162 -12.55 13.65 22.41
N LYS A 163 -12.11 12.50 21.84
CA LYS A 163 -13.00 11.61 21.12
C LYS A 163 -14.03 10.95 22.05
N ALA A 164 -13.62 10.50 23.22
CA ALA A 164 -14.55 9.91 24.18
C ALA A 164 -15.63 10.91 24.62
N GLU A 165 -15.25 12.16 24.92
CA GLU A 165 -16.17 13.27 25.22
C GLU A 165 -17.11 13.55 24.03
N TYR A 166 -16.54 13.62 22.82
CA TYR A 166 -17.33 13.86 21.61
C TYR A 166 -18.35 12.73 21.35
N ASP A 167 -17.95 11.47 21.51
CA ASP A 167 -18.82 10.31 21.26
C ASP A 167 -20.03 10.32 22.18
N GLN A 168 -19.95 10.85 23.42
CA GLN A 168 -21.07 10.99 24.34
C GLN A 168 -22.12 12.00 23.85
N ILE A 169 -21.70 13.05 23.15
CA ILE A 169 -22.59 14.14 22.70
C ILE A 169 -22.86 14.13 21.20
N ALA A 170 -22.23 13.22 20.44
CA ALA A 170 -22.25 13.20 18.96
C ALA A 170 -23.67 13.14 18.39
N ASP A 171 -24.54 12.31 18.98
CA ASP A 171 -25.93 12.16 18.55
C ASP A 171 -26.75 13.42 18.85
N ALA A 172 -26.58 14.01 20.03
CA ALA A 172 -27.22 15.27 20.39
C ALA A 172 -26.79 16.42 19.47
N LEU A 173 -25.49 16.51 19.13
CA LEU A 173 -24.96 17.48 18.17
C LEU A 173 -25.54 17.28 16.77
N ARG A 174 -25.72 16.02 16.33
CA ARG A 174 -26.33 15.72 15.04
C ARG A 174 -27.79 16.15 15.01
N MET A 175 -28.54 15.89 16.08
CA MET A 175 -29.93 16.34 16.23
C MET A 175 -30.04 17.87 16.23
N VAL A 176 -29.17 18.56 16.97
CA VAL A 176 -29.14 20.05 16.98
C VAL A 176 -28.93 20.60 15.58
N LYS A 177 -28.02 20.03 14.79
CA LYS A 177 -27.78 20.49 13.39
C LYS A 177 -29.00 20.29 12.48
N GLN A 178 -29.82 19.29 12.74
CA GLN A 178 -31.01 18.98 11.92
C GLN A 178 -32.27 19.67 12.38
N THR A 179 -32.49 19.77 13.68
CA THR A 179 -33.76 20.20 14.27
C THR A 179 -33.67 21.47 15.13
N GLY A 180 -32.43 21.96 15.39
CA GLY A 180 -32.19 23.06 16.32
C GLY A 180 -32.18 22.66 17.78
N TYR A 181 -32.48 21.42 18.15
CA TYR A 181 -32.53 20.92 19.52
C TYR A 181 -31.97 19.49 19.60
N GLY A 182 -31.25 19.18 20.71
CA GLY A 182 -30.69 17.85 20.97
C GLY A 182 -30.50 17.61 22.47
N ILE A 183 -30.64 16.37 22.92
CA ILE A 183 -30.48 15.96 24.31
C ILE A 183 -29.29 15.01 24.38
N ALA A 184 -28.31 15.31 25.23
CA ALA A 184 -27.27 14.39 25.65
C ALA A 184 -27.69 13.79 26.99
N ALA A 185 -27.87 12.47 27.05
CA ALA A 185 -28.10 11.77 28.29
C ALA A 185 -26.75 11.48 28.98
N PRO A 186 -26.63 11.66 30.31
CA PRO A 186 -25.41 11.25 31.02
C PRO A 186 -25.22 9.74 30.90
N SER A 187 -23.96 9.30 30.88
CA SER A 187 -23.63 7.88 30.90
C SER A 187 -23.90 7.31 32.30
N LEU A 188 -24.11 5.98 32.37
CA LEU A 188 -24.31 5.30 33.67
C LEU A 188 -23.09 5.46 34.60
N SER A 189 -21.89 5.67 34.02
CA SER A 189 -20.65 5.93 34.77
C SER A 189 -20.62 7.32 35.45
N ASP A 190 -21.40 8.25 34.92
CA ASP A 190 -21.44 9.62 35.42
C ASP A 190 -22.52 9.81 36.52
N MET A 191 -23.30 8.78 36.72
CA MET A 191 -24.37 8.78 37.75
C MET A 191 -23.89 8.05 39.01
N SER A 192 -23.94 8.73 40.15
CA SER A 192 -23.82 8.10 41.46
C SER A 192 -25.21 7.91 42.03
N LEU A 193 -25.50 6.66 42.43
CA LEU A 193 -26.72 6.36 43.15
C LEU A 193 -26.45 6.61 44.63
N ASP A 194 -27.24 7.49 45.24
CA ASP A 194 -27.22 7.68 46.69
C ASP A 194 -27.82 6.43 47.37
N GLU A 195 -27.45 6.22 48.64
CA GLU A 195 -28.04 5.11 49.42
C GLU A 195 -29.57 5.26 49.48
N PRO A 196 -30.34 4.16 49.27
CA PRO A 196 -31.78 4.27 49.27
C PRO A 196 -32.32 4.67 50.65
N GLU A 197 -32.92 5.83 50.72
CA GLU A 197 -33.61 6.27 51.94
C GLU A 197 -35.02 5.69 52.02
N ILE A 198 -35.38 5.15 53.19
CA ILE A 198 -36.72 4.64 53.44
C ILE A 198 -37.57 5.83 53.97
N ILE A 199 -38.43 6.35 53.10
CA ILE A 199 -39.37 7.40 53.48
C ILE A 199 -40.67 6.73 53.99
N ARG A 200 -41.04 6.98 55.24
CA ARG A 200 -42.26 6.56 55.86
C ARG A 200 -43.34 7.62 55.70
N GLN A 201 -44.30 7.39 54.83
CA GLN A 201 -45.41 8.31 54.61
C GLN A 201 -46.73 7.61 54.99
N GLY A 202 -47.22 7.89 56.23
CA GLY A 202 -48.42 7.24 56.78
C GLY A 202 -48.25 5.74 57.04
N SER A 203 -49.27 4.95 56.77
CA SER A 203 -49.26 3.51 56.93
C SER A 203 -48.71 2.71 55.73
N ARG A 204 -48.14 3.36 54.71
CA ARG A 204 -47.55 2.72 53.52
C ARG A 204 -46.03 2.95 53.48
N PHE A 205 -45.30 1.87 53.20
CA PHE A 205 -43.88 1.94 52.93
C PHE A 205 -43.69 2.09 51.42
N GLY A 206 -42.99 3.12 51.01
CA GLY A 206 -42.52 3.32 49.64
C GLY A 206 -40.99 3.31 49.59
N ARG A 207 -40.39 2.74 48.51
CA ARG A 207 -38.96 2.87 48.23
C ARG A 207 -38.82 4.03 47.27
N ALA A 208 -38.10 5.05 47.65
CA ALA A 208 -37.67 6.10 46.72
C ALA A 208 -36.37 5.61 46.06
N THR A 209 -36.31 5.63 44.73
CA THR A 209 -35.10 5.46 43.90
C THR A 209 -34.81 6.72 43.19
#